data_6dc570ad6117bef26ec9f5a277956abf
#
_entry.id   6dc570ad6117bef26ec9f5a277956abf
#
_cell.length_a   1.000
_cell.length_b   1.000
_cell.length_c   1.000
_cell.angle_alpha   90.00
_cell.angle_beta   90.00
_cell.angle_gamma   90.00
#
_symmetry.space_group_name_H-M   'P 1'
#
loop_
_entity.id
_entity.type
_entity.pdbx_description
1 polymer ?
#
loop_
_entity_poly.entity_id
_entity_poly.type
_entity_poly.pdbx_seq_one_letter_code
_entity_poly.pdbx_strand_id
1 'polypeptide(L)'
;RKDLAEIIAELKPRFVRFPGGCMLHGQGLGNIYHWKESIGELKDRKPALNIWNYHQTRKLGFFEYFQWCEDMGAEPLPVLAAGVPCQNSQPNAQGICGQQGGIPMAEMPKYVQDVLDLVEWANGDPATSKWAKMRADAGHPAPFNLKMVGIGNEDLISTDFEQRYLMICKALKEKHPEIEVVGTVGPFHSPSSDYIEGWKIAKENKKWIDAVDEHYYEQPGWFINHQDYYDHYDRKAPKVYLGEYAANGNNELDRALAEGIHLCNVERNGDVVEMTSYAPLLCKDGYHNWNPDMIYFDNSEKIRLTESYKMQKMFGQHSGDTYIVSSLNLPAALKKYVGTSVVKVSKTGKTWLKVVNALPRTLKLQEEAQ
;
A
#
# COMPACT_ATOMS: atom_id res chain seq x y z
N ARG A 1 -14.67 -4.79 -14.69
CA ARG A 1 -15.40 -3.71 -15.36
C ARG A 1 -14.38 -2.71 -15.89
N LYS A 2 -14.45 -2.42 -17.17
CA LYS A 2 -13.53 -1.51 -17.86
C LYS A 2 -13.62 -0.09 -17.31
N ASP A 3 -14.83 0.40 -17.09
CA ASP A 3 -15.10 1.72 -16.53
C ASP A 3 -14.43 1.96 -15.16
N LEU A 4 -14.44 0.96 -14.27
CA LEU A 4 -13.73 1.06 -12.97
C LEU A 4 -12.21 1.10 -13.16
N ALA A 5 -11.67 0.30 -14.08
CA ALA A 5 -10.24 0.31 -14.38
C ALA A 5 -9.80 1.66 -14.98
N GLU A 6 -10.60 2.25 -15.86
CA GLU A 6 -10.35 3.59 -16.43
C GLU A 6 -10.38 4.68 -15.36
N ILE A 7 -11.35 4.63 -14.43
CA ILE A 7 -11.43 5.57 -13.30
C ILE A 7 -10.21 5.47 -12.39
N ILE A 8 -9.71 4.26 -12.13
CA ILE A 8 -8.48 4.08 -11.35
C ILE A 8 -7.26 4.59 -12.12
N ALA A 9 -7.19 4.33 -13.43
CA ALA A 9 -6.11 4.83 -14.27
C ALA A 9 -6.05 6.38 -14.33
N GLU A 10 -7.20 7.06 -14.19
CA GLU A 10 -7.25 8.53 -14.12
C GLU A 10 -6.58 9.11 -12.86
N LEU A 11 -6.41 8.32 -11.80
CA LEU A 11 -5.63 8.72 -10.62
C LEU A 11 -4.14 8.86 -10.95
N LYS A 12 -3.69 8.36 -12.09
CA LYS A 12 -2.27 8.28 -12.48
C LYS A 12 -1.41 7.59 -11.42
N PRO A 13 -1.80 6.38 -10.97
CA PRO A 13 -1.04 5.68 -9.94
C PRO A 13 0.38 5.40 -10.42
N ARG A 14 1.34 5.56 -9.51
CA ARG A 14 2.74 5.20 -9.76
C ARG A 14 3.00 3.73 -9.48
N PHE A 15 2.19 3.13 -8.64
CA PHE A 15 2.22 1.72 -8.29
C PHE A 15 0.83 1.23 -7.91
N VAL A 16 0.66 -0.08 -7.88
CA VAL A 16 -0.54 -0.75 -7.33
C VAL A 16 -0.12 -1.79 -6.32
N ARG A 17 -0.64 -1.69 -5.10
CA ARG A 17 -0.50 -2.70 -4.05
C ARG A 17 -1.59 -3.75 -4.18
N PHE A 18 -1.21 -5.02 -4.23
CA PHE A 18 -2.15 -6.14 -4.36
C PHE A 18 -1.59 -7.42 -3.68
N PRO A 19 -2.41 -8.41 -3.38
CA PRO A 19 -3.86 -8.51 -3.60
C PRO A 19 -4.65 -7.61 -2.67
N GLY A 20 -4.06 -7.05 -1.66
CA GLY A 20 -4.64 -6.17 -0.67
C GLY A 20 -4.15 -6.48 0.74
N GLY A 21 -4.74 -5.87 1.76
CA GLY A 21 -4.34 -5.95 3.16
C GLY A 21 -4.54 -7.34 3.78
N CYS A 22 -5.39 -7.45 4.78
CA CYS A 22 -5.66 -8.73 5.45
C CYS A 22 -6.20 -9.84 4.52
N MET A 23 -6.55 -9.49 3.28
CA MET A 23 -6.89 -10.47 2.22
C MET A 23 -5.79 -11.53 2.03
N LEU A 24 -4.52 -11.15 2.16
CA LEU A 24 -3.39 -12.06 2.01
C LEU A 24 -3.31 -13.12 3.12
N HIS A 25 -3.93 -12.88 4.25
CA HIS A 25 -3.98 -13.83 5.36
C HIS A 25 -5.13 -14.85 5.25
N GLY A 26 -6.05 -14.70 4.28
CA GLY A 26 -7.25 -15.53 4.19
C GLY A 26 -8.11 -15.40 5.44
N GLN A 27 -8.63 -16.53 5.94
CA GLN A 27 -9.31 -16.62 7.24
C GLN A 27 -8.37 -17.13 8.35
N GLY A 28 -7.18 -17.55 7.98
CA GLY A 28 -6.14 -18.08 8.84
C GLY A 28 -5.11 -18.88 8.03
N LEU A 29 -4.20 -19.57 8.70
CA LEU A 29 -3.11 -20.32 8.04
C LEU A 29 -3.60 -21.34 7.00
N GLY A 30 -4.77 -21.94 7.19
CA GLY A 30 -5.30 -22.97 6.31
C GLY A 30 -5.71 -22.49 4.92
N ASN A 31 -5.90 -21.17 4.72
CA ASN A 31 -6.24 -20.58 3.43
C ASN A 31 -5.54 -19.23 3.18
N ILE A 32 -4.35 -19.08 3.72
CA ILE A 32 -3.45 -17.95 3.40
C ILE A 32 -3.35 -17.80 1.88
N TYR A 33 -3.24 -16.57 1.39
CA TYR A 33 -3.21 -16.33 -0.05
C TYR A 33 -1.87 -16.78 -0.65
N HIS A 34 -1.90 -17.90 -1.37
CA HIS A 34 -0.77 -18.37 -2.15
C HIS A 34 -0.84 -17.81 -3.57
N TRP A 35 0.11 -16.97 -3.94
CA TRP A 35 0.13 -16.31 -5.25
C TRP A 35 0.10 -17.31 -6.43
N LYS A 36 0.72 -18.48 -6.26
CA LYS A 36 0.74 -19.56 -7.25
C LYS A 36 -0.66 -20.10 -7.58
N GLU A 37 -1.60 -20.00 -6.66
CA GLU A 37 -3.00 -20.42 -6.88
C GLU A 37 -3.83 -19.37 -7.62
N SER A 38 -3.24 -18.20 -7.87
CA SER A 38 -3.89 -17.07 -8.60
C SER A 38 -3.32 -16.84 -10.00
N ILE A 39 -2.44 -17.74 -10.47
CA ILE A 39 -1.91 -17.76 -11.82
C ILE A 39 -2.31 -19.06 -12.54
N GLY A 40 -1.99 -19.21 -13.82
CA GLY A 40 -2.42 -20.35 -14.63
C GLY A 40 -3.85 -20.19 -15.15
N GLU A 41 -4.41 -21.28 -15.66
CA GLU A 41 -5.73 -21.27 -16.29
C GLU A 41 -6.84 -20.84 -15.34
N LEU A 42 -7.71 -19.92 -15.80
CA LEU A 42 -8.79 -19.36 -14.97
C LEU A 42 -9.73 -20.42 -14.37
N LYS A 43 -9.96 -21.52 -15.12
CA LYS A 43 -10.83 -22.63 -14.68
C LYS A 43 -10.26 -23.43 -13.52
N ASP A 44 -8.92 -23.44 -13.36
CA ASP A 44 -8.21 -24.24 -12.37
C ASP A 44 -7.94 -23.46 -11.07
N ARG A 45 -8.19 -22.16 -11.06
CA ARG A 45 -7.99 -21.31 -9.88
C ARG A 45 -9.07 -21.58 -8.83
N LYS A 46 -8.62 -21.89 -7.62
CA LYS A 46 -9.52 -22.22 -6.51
C LYS A 46 -10.00 -20.94 -5.81
N PRO A 47 -11.34 -20.79 -5.65
CA PRO A 47 -11.86 -19.68 -4.85
C PRO A 47 -11.51 -19.85 -3.36
N ALA A 48 -11.48 -18.74 -2.64
CA ALA A 48 -11.30 -18.73 -1.19
C ALA A 48 -12.14 -17.65 -0.53
N LEU A 49 -12.41 -17.81 0.77
CA LEU A 49 -12.95 -16.75 1.62
C LEU A 49 -11.79 -16.00 2.30
N ASN A 50 -12.00 -14.74 2.59
CA ASN A 50 -11.11 -13.95 3.44
C ASN A 50 -11.75 -13.67 4.80
N ILE A 51 -11.07 -12.91 5.66
CA ILE A 51 -11.54 -12.61 7.03
C ILE A 51 -12.86 -11.82 7.07
N TRP A 52 -13.23 -11.13 6.00
CA TRP A 52 -14.52 -10.44 5.86
C TRP A 52 -15.62 -11.32 5.27
N ASN A 53 -15.34 -12.62 5.05
CA ASN A 53 -16.21 -13.57 4.38
C ASN A 53 -16.55 -13.19 2.92
N TYR A 54 -15.70 -12.42 2.26
CA TYR A 54 -15.83 -12.19 0.83
C TYR A 54 -15.34 -13.42 0.06
N HIS A 55 -16.17 -13.86 -0.89
CA HIS A 55 -15.81 -14.93 -1.80
C HIS A 55 -14.93 -14.40 -2.92
N GLN A 56 -13.69 -14.84 -2.93
CA GLN A 56 -12.70 -14.43 -3.92
C GLN A 56 -12.44 -15.57 -4.90
N THR A 57 -12.73 -15.32 -6.17
CA THR A 57 -12.57 -16.33 -7.22
C THR A 57 -11.12 -16.52 -7.65
N ARG A 58 -10.21 -15.61 -7.28
CA ARG A 58 -8.82 -15.50 -7.75
C ARG A 58 -8.68 -15.42 -9.27
N LYS A 59 -9.77 -15.10 -10.01
CA LYS A 59 -9.73 -14.86 -11.45
C LYS A 59 -9.11 -13.52 -11.81
N LEU A 60 -9.20 -12.53 -10.91
CA LEU A 60 -8.27 -11.41 -10.87
C LEU A 60 -7.15 -11.83 -9.93
N GLY A 61 -6.09 -12.39 -10.48
CA GLY A 61 -4.95 -12.91 -9.74
C GLY A 61 -3.66 -12.14 -10.07
N PHE A 62 -2.52 -12.69 -9.67
CA PHE A 62 -1.24 -11.99 -9.84
C PHE A 62 -0.95 -11.67 -11.31
N PHE A 63 -1.21 -12.59 -12.24
CA PHE A 63 -0.96 -12.33 -13.66
C PHE A 63 -1.76 -11.12 -14.16
N GLU A 64 -3.05 -11.03 -13.82
CA GLU A 64 -3.91 -9.92 -14.22
C GLU A 64 -3.55 -8.62 -13.51
N TYR A 65 -3.12 -8.66 -12.25
CA TYR A 65 -2.64 -7.47 -11.54
C TYR A 65 -1.38 -6.90 -12.17
N PHE A 66 -0.41 -7.76 -12.52
CA PHE A 66 0.81 -7.31 -13.18
C PHE A 66 0.54 -6.71 -14.56
N GLN A 67 -0.33 -7.35 -15.37
CA GLN A 67 -0.75 -6.77 -16.66
C GLN A 67 -1.47 -5.43 -16.49
N TRP A 68 -2.33 -5.34 -15.49
CA TRP A 68 -3.04 -4.09 -15.20
C TRP A 68 -2.09 -2.97 -14.77
N CYS A 69 -1.04 -3.27 -14.04
CA CYS A 69 0.01 -2.30 -13.74
C CYS A 69 0.68 -1.80 -15.02
N GLU A 70 1.05 -2.70 -15.95
CA GLU A 70 1.62 -2.32 -17.24
C GLU A 70 0.66 -1.43 -18.06
N ASP A 71 -0.62 -1.78 -18.13
CA ASP A 71 -1.65 -1.01 -18.84
C ASP A 71 -1.77 0.43 -18.31
N MET A 72 -1.52 0.65 -17.04
CA MET A 72 -1.56 1.97 -16.40
C MET A 72 -0.21 2.68 -16.38
N GLY A 73 0.89 2.00 -16.72
CA GLY A 73 2.25 2.51 -16.52
C GLY A 73 2.63 2.63 -15.05
N ALA A 74 2.09 1.73 -14.19
CA ALA A 74 2.33 1.67 -12.76
C ALA A 74 3.25 0.49 -12.40
N GLU A 75 4.02 0.63 -11.32
CA GLU A 75 4.83 -0.45 -10.79
C GLU A 75 3.97 -1.44 -9.98
N PRO A 76 4.17 -2.74 -10.09
CA PRO A 76 3.51 -3.71 -9.22
C PRO A 76 4.15 -3.75 -7.84
N LEU A 77 3.32 -3.71 -6.79
CA LEU A 77 3.71 -3.97 -5.40
C LEU A 77 2.91 -5.18 -4.88
N PRO A 78 3.32 -6.41 -5.23
CA PRO A 78 2.74 -7.59 -4.65
C PRO A 78 3.10 -7.67 -3.17
N VAL A 79 2.12 -8.01 -2.33
CA VAL A 79 2.30 -8.22 -0.89
C VAL A 79 2.03 -9.68 -0.57
N LEU A 80 2.91 -10.29 0.23
CA LEU A 80 2.82 -11.67 0.68
C LEU A 80 2.81 -11.72 2.21
N ALA A 81 2.12 -12.74 2.76
CA ALA A 81 2.08 -12.91 4.21
C ALA A 81 3.49 -13.20 4.78
N ALA A 82 3.75 -12.71 5.98
CA ALA A 82 5.00 -12.96 6.71
C ALA A 82 5.10 -14.36 7.35
N GLY A 83 4.24 -15.29 6.93
CA GLY A 83 4.20 -16.66 7.47
C GLY A 83 3.36 -16.78 8.74
N VAL A 84 2.58 -15.78 9.09
CA VAL A 84 1.66 -15.75 10.24
C VAL A 84 0.25 -15.37 9.77
N PRO A 85 -0.81 -15.73 10.52
CA PRO A 85 -2.18 -15.33 10.20
C PRO A 85 -2.44 -13.87 10.54
N CYS A 86 -3.55 -13.33 10.06
CA CYS A 86 -4.01 -11.99 10.40
C CYS A 86 -4.24 -11.84 11.91
N GLN A 87 -3.96 -10.64 12.47
CA GLN A 87 -4.28 -10.29 13.85
C GLN A 87 -5.78 -10.48 14.21
N ASN A 88 -6.64 -10.44 13.20
CA ASN A 88 -8.09 -10.62 13.34
C ASN A 88 -8.57 -12.05 13.01
N SER A 89 -7.66 -13.00 12.80
CA SER A 89 -8.06 -14.38 12.47
C SER A 89 -8.77 -15.04 13.66
N GLN A 90 -9.68 -15.99 13.33
CA GLN A 90 -10.36 -16.77 14.34
C GLN A 90 -9.37 -17.69 15.08
N PRO A 91 -9.64 -18.02 16.37
CA PRO A 91 -8.83 -18.98 17.09
C PRO A 91 -8.74 -20.31 16.36
N ASN A 92 -7.56 -20.93 16.37
CA ASN A 92 -7.38 -22.29 15.92
C ASN A 92 -7.96 -23.30 16.96
N ALA A 93 -7.81 -24.59 16.70
CA ALA A 93 -8.30 -25.65 17.60
C ALA A 93 -7.65 -25.60 19.01
N GLN A 94 -6.50 -24.96 19.17
CA GLN A 94 -5.80 -24.77 20.42
C GLN A 94 -6.19 -23.46 21.13
N GLY A 95 -7.13 -22.70 20.60
CA GLY A 95 -7.54 -21.39 21.13
C GLY A 95 -6.56 -20.25 20.81
N ILE A 96 -5.60 -20.47 19.91
CA ILE A 96 -4.64 -19.47 19.49
C ILE A 96 -5.23 -18.64 18.36
N CYS A 97 -5.31 -17.34 18.55
CA CYS A 97 -5.82 -16.40 17.54
C CYS A 97 -4.77 -15.33 17.21
N GLY A 98 -5.04 -14.62 16.12
CA GLY A 98 -4.12 -13.62 15.64
C GLY A 98 -2.78 -14.25 15.28
N GLN A 99 -1.70 -13.57 15.65
CA GLN A 99 -0.34 -13.97 15.28
C GLN A 99 0.40 -14.72 16.38
N GLN A 100 -0.33 -15.41 17.20
CA GLN A 100 0.24 -16.38 18.13
C GLN A 100 0.38 -17.71 17.40
N GLY A 101 1.56 -17.92 16.81
CA GLY A 101 1.85 -19.05 15.95
C GLY A 101 1.98 -18.63 14.48
N GLY A 102 2.33 -19.58 13.63
CA GLY A 102 2.54 -19.34 12.20
C GLY A 102 2.76 -20.64 11.45
N ILE A 103 3.17 -20.52 10.18
CA ILE A 103 3.62 -21.69 9.41
C ILE A 103 4.69 -22.42 10.23
N PRO A 104 4.60 -23.74 10.41
CA PRO A 104 5.61 -24.53 11.13
C PRO A 104 7.02 -24.21 10.62
N MET A 105 7.96 -24.02 11.54
CA MET A 105 9.33 -23.63 11.14
C MET A 105 10.00 -24.64 10.19
N ALA A 106 9.65 -25.92 10.28
CA ALA A 106 10.10 -26.93 9.33
C ALA A 106 9.56 -26.73 7.90
N GLU A 107 8.45 -26.03 7.73
CA GLU A 107 7.82 -25.72 6.44
C GLU A 107 8.24 -24.34 5.90
N MET A 108 8.80 -23.49 6.74
CA MET A 108 9.23 -22.14 6.34
C MET A 108 10.19 -22.11 5.15
N PRO A 109 11.18 -23.03 5.01
CA PRO A 109 12.04 -23.05 3.82
C PRO A 109 11.26 -23.19 2.51
N LYS A 110 10.18 -23.98 2.50
CA LYS A 110 9.31 -24.11 1.33
C LYS A 110 8.52 -22.82 1.06
N TYR A 111 8.01 -22.19 2.12
CA TYR A 111 7.28 -20.93 1.97
C TYR A 111 8.23 -19.80 1.50
N VAL A 112 9.43 -19.72 2.03
CA VAL A 112 10.46 -18.77 1.55
C VAL A 112 10.75 -19.01 0.06
N GLN A 113 10.88 -20.27 -0.37
CA GLN A 113 11.05 -20.58 -1.79
C GLN A 113 9.87 -20.10 -2.63
N ASP A 114 8.64 -20.21 -2.13
CA ASP A 114 7.46 -19.70 -2.83
C ASP A 114 7.51 -18.17 -3.02
N VAL A 115 8.08 -17.43 -2.08
CA VAL A 115 8.32 -15.99 -2.21
C VAL A 115 9.40 -15.70 -3.26
N LEU A 116 10.52 -16.43 -3.25
CA LEU A 116 11.57 -16.28 -4.26
C LEU A 116 11.08 -16.62 -5.67
N ASP A 117 10.26 -17.65 -5.79
CA ASP A 117 9.65 -18.06 -7.05
C ASP A 117 8.79 -16.95 -7.69
N LEU A 118 8.23 -16.03 -6.89
CA LEU A 118 7.49 -14.88 -7.42
C LEU A 118 8.41 -13.96 -8.22
N VAL A 119 9.59 -13.67 -7.71
CA VAL A 119 10.56 -12.82 -8.41
C VAL A 119 11.05 -13.53 -9.69
N GLU A 120 11.32 -14.82 -9.62
CA GLU A 120 11.65 -15.64 -10.79
C GLU A 120 10.53 -15.66 -11.83
N TRP A 121 9.27 -15.79 -11.39
CA TRP A 121 8.12 -15.74 -12.27
C TRP A 121 7.98 -14.37 -12.94
N ALA A 122 8.15 -13.29 -12.18
CA ALA A 122 7.97 -11.93 -12.69
C ALA A 122 9.14 -11.49 -13.61
N ASN A 123 10.38 -11.80 -13.25
CA ASN A 123 11.57 -11.21 -13.86
C ASN A 123 12.46 -12.22 -14.58
N GLY A 124 12.32 -13.52 -14.32
CA GLY A 124 13.20 -14.56 -14.83
C GLY A 124 13.15 -14.73 -16.36
N ASP A 125 14.19 -15.41 -16.88
CA ASP A 125 14.26 -15.79 -18.29
C ASP A 125 13.45 -17.08 -18.54
N PRO A 126 12.48 -17.08 -19.45
CA PRO A 126 11.69 -18.26 -19.81
C PRO A 126 12.51 -19.47 -20.30
N ALA A 127 13.72 -19.23 -20.81
CA ALA A 127 14.60 -20.30 -21.28
C ALA A 127 15.24 -21.10 -20.14
N THR A 128 15.37 -20.50 -18.95
CA THR A 128 16.11 -21.09 -17.82
C THR A 128 15.25 -21.28 -16.57
N SER A 129 14.17 -20.51 -16.40
CA SER A 129 13.28 -20.56 -15.25
C SER A 129 11.92 -21.16 -15.61
N LYS A 130 11.51 -22.22 -14.90
CA LYS A 130 10.18 -22.82 -15.08
C LYS A 130 9.04 -21.85 -14.76
N TRP A 131 9.25 -20.93 -13.80
CA TRP A 131 8.27 -19.94 -13.42
C TRP A 131 8.13 -18.86 -14.47
N ALA A 132 9.26 -18.35 -15.00
CA ALA A 132 9.24 -17.41 -16.12
C ALA A 132 8.65 -18.04 -17.40
N LYS A 133 8.92 -19.35 -17.62
CA LYS A 133 8.29 -20.09 -18.73
C LYS A 133 6.76 -20.13 -18.57
N MET A 134 6.24 -20.34 -17.34
CA MET A 134 4.82 -20.33 -17.08
C MET A 134 4.18 -18.96 -17.39
N ARG A 135 4.87 -17.85 -17.06
CA ARG A 135 4.46 -16.50 -17.48
C ARG A 135 4.43 -16.37 -19.00
N ALA A 136 5.48 -16.81 -19.68
CA ALA A 136 5.56 -16.75 -21.14
C ALA A 136 4.48 -17.58 -21.81
N ASP A 137 4.22 -18.79 -21.35
CA ASP A 137 3.17 -19.70 -21.86
C ASP A 137 1.75 -19.08 -21.65
N ALA A 138 1.59 -18.25 -20.62
CA ALA A 138 0.36 -17.47 -20.40
C ALA A 138 0.23 -16.24 -21.32
N GLY A 139 1.19 -16.01 -22.22
CA GLY A 139 1.15 -14.93 -23.22
C GLY A 139 2.02 -13.72 -22.89
N HIS A 140 2.84 -13.76 -21.82
CA HIS A 140 3.72 -12.65 -21.45
C HIS A 140 5.19 -13.11 -21.35
N PRO A 141 5.90 -13.23 -22.48
CA PRO A 141 7.29 -13.70 -22.50
C PRO A 141 8.29 -12.69 -21.91
N ALA A 142 8.02 -11.39 -22.01
CA ALA A 142 8.86 -10.34 -21.42
C ALA A 142 8.77 -10.34 -19.88
N PRO A 143 9.82 -9.90 -19.16
CA PRO A 143 9.74 -9.71 -17.72
C PRO A 143 8.79 -8.56 -17.37
N PHE A 144 8.11 -8.66 -16.22
CA PHE A 144 7.30 -7.59 -15.68
C PHE A 144 8.12 -6.49 -15.00
N ASN A 145 9.43 -6.69 -14.83
CA ASN A 145 10.34 -5.76 -14.17
C ASN A 145 9.91 -5.43 -12.73
N LEU A 146 9.52 -6.45 -11.97
CA LEU A 146 9.21 -6.31 -10.55
C LEU A 146 10.41 -5.71 -9.81
N LYS A 147 10.16 -4.64 -9.06
CA LYS A 147 11.19 -3.89 -8.33
C LYS A 147 11.03 -3.98 -6.81
N MET A 148 9.82 -4.25 -6.32
CA MET A 148 9.51 -4.23 -4.90
C MET A 148 8.55 -5.36 -4.52
N VAL A 149 8.69 -5.88 -3.29
CA VAL A 149 7.81 -6.89 -2.71
C VAL A 149 7.50 -6.51 -1.27
N GLY A 150 6.22 -6.48 -0.94
CA GLY A 150 5.75 -6.29 0.43
C GLY A 150 5.68 -7.62 1.19
N ILE A 151 6.14 -7.63 2.44
CA ILE A 151 6.11 -8.80 3.33
C ILE A 151 5.35 -8.46 4.60
N GLY A 152 4.22 -9.12 4.79
CA GLY A 152 3.31 -8.88 5.90
C GLY A 152 2.28 -7.79 5.64
N ASN A 153 1.28 -7.73 6.49
CA ASN A 153 0.24 -6.70 6.51
C ASN A 153 -0.37 -6.57 7.91
N GLU A 154 -0.19 -5.42 8.54
CA GLU A 154 -0.76 -5.14 9.85
C GLU A 154 -0.47 -6.22 10.89
N ASP A 155 0.67 -6.84 10.78
CA ASP A 155 1.05 -7.94 11.66
C ASP A 155 1.31 -7.43 13.09
N LEU A 156 0.82 -8.17 14.09
CA LEU A 156 1.28 -7.97 15.46
C LEU A 156 2.75 -8.43 15.54
N ILE A 157 3.58 -7.61 16.16
CA ILE A 157 5.02 -7.86 16.21
C ILE A 157 5.34 -8.82 17.34
N SER A 158 5.16 -10.10 17.07
CA SER A 158 5.46 -11.21 17.98
C SER A 158 6.77 -11.90 17.62
N THR A 159 7.29 -12.75 18.50
CA THR A 159 8.47 -13.59 18.20
C THR A 159 8.20 -14.53 17.00
N ASP A 160 6.99 -15.07 16.89
CA ASP A 160 6.58 -15.92 15.76
C ASP A 160 6.60 -15.16 14.43
N PHE A 161 6.16 -13.90 14.45
CA PHE A 161 6.25 -13.01 13.31
C PHE A 161 7.71 -12.71 12.96
N GLU A 162 8.48 -12.19 13.91
CA GLU A 162 9.86 -11.72 13.67
C GLU A 162 10.73 -12.81 13.04
N GLN A 163 10.69 -14.04 13.58
CA GLN A 163 11.47 -15.14 13.06
C GLN A 163 11.17 -15.43 11.58
N ARG A 164 9.90 -15.53 11.22
CA ARG A 164 9.45 -15.83 9.85
C ARG A 164 9.69 -14.69 8.89
N TYR A 165 9.35 -13.50 9.34
CA TYR A 165 9.54 -12.26 8.60
C TYR A 165 10.99 -12.04 8.19
N LEU A 166 11.92 -12.16 9.14
CA LEU A 166 13.35 -11.98 8.86
C LEU A 166 13.92 -13.11 7.98
N MET A 167 13.43 -14.34 8.09
CA MET A 167 13.79 -15.41 7.16
C MET A 167 13.46 -15.04 5.71
N ILE A 168 12.27 -14.49 5.49
CA ILE A 168 11.80 -14.09 4.15
C ILE A 168 12.61 -12.89 3.63
N CYS A 169 12.70 -11.81 4.42
CA CYS A 169 13.39 -10.58 4.02
C CYS A 169 14.86 -10.85 3.70
N LYS A 170 15.54 -11.63 4.54
CA LYS A 170 16.93 -12.04 4.32
C LYS A 170 17.09 -12.82 3.02
N ALA A 171 16.27 -13.84 2.80
CA ALA A 171 16.35 -14.67 1.61
C ALA A 171 16.10 -13.87 0.32
N LEU A 172 15.13 -12.93 0.34
CA LEU A 172 14.89 -12.02 -0.78
C LEU A 172 16.14 -11.20 -1.10
N LYS A 173 16.73 -10.52 -0.12
CA LYS A 173 17.90 -9.66 -0.36
C LYS A 173 19.17 -10.45 -0.72
N GLU A 174 19.33 -11.66 -0.22
CA GLU A 174 20.47 -12.53 -0.58
C GLU A 174 20.36 -13.07 -2.01
N LYS A 175 19.16 -13.41 -2.46
CA LYS A 175 18.92 -13.98 -3.79
C LYS A 175 18.64 -12.93 -4.85
N HIS A 176 17.93 -11.86 -4.49
CA HIS A 176 17.47 -10.78 -5.35
C HIS A 176 17.77 -9.41 -4.71
N PRO A 177 19.05 -9.01 -4.63
CA PRO A 177 19.46 -7.76 -3.98
C PRO A 177 18.88 -6.51 -4.67
N GLU A 178 18.45 -6.63 -5.91
CA GLU A 178 17.78 -5.59 -6.70
C GLU A 178 16.34 -5.31 -6.26
N ILE A 179 15.71 -6.24 -5.53
CA ILE A 179 14.33 -6.10 -5.07
C ILE A 179 14.30 -5.27 -3.79
N GLU A 180 13.49 -4.24 -3.78
CA GLU A 180 13.15 -3.47 -2.60
C GLU A 180 12.17 -4.28 -1.73
N VAL A 181 12.52 -4.49 -0.47
CA VAL A 181 11.70 -5.21 0.50
C VAL A 181 10.96 -4.21 1.36
N VAL A 182 9.63 -4.21 1.24
CA VAL A 182 8.72 -3.38 2.04
C VAL A 182 8.15 -4.22 3.17
N GLY A 183 8.51 -3.89 4.40
CA GLY A 183 8.03 -4.59 5.60
C GLY A 183 6.74 -4.00 6.17
N THR A 184 6.38 -4.42 7.38
CA THR A 184 5.22 -3.92 8.13
C THR A 184 5.61 -3.53 9.55
N VAL A 185 4.91 -2.56 10.13
CA VAL A 185 5.09 -2.09 11.50
C VAL A 185 3.79 -2.13 12.31
N GLY A 186 2.92 -3.07 11.97
CA GLY A 186 1.67 -3.31 12.68
C GLY A 186 0.47 -2.52 12.12
N PRO A 187 -0.69 -2.64 12.80
CA PRO A 187 -1.96 -2.10 12.31
C PRO A 187 -2.23 -0.64 12.69
N PHE A 188 -1.39 -0.02 13.54
CA PHE A 188 -1.60 1.31 14.09
C PHE A 188 -0.33 2.16 14.02
N HIS A 189 -0.51 3.48 14.01
CA HIS A 189 0.60 4.44 14.08
C HIS A 189 1.20 4.55 15.51
N SER A 190 2.25 5.37 15.64
CA SER A 190 2.83 5.76 16.94
C SER A 190 1.75 6.29 17.90
N PRO A 191 1.77 5.89 19.20
CA PRO A 191 2.81 5.11 19.87
C PRO A 191 2.44 3.64 20.14
N SER A 192 1.75 2.95 19.24
CA SER A 192 1.43 1.54 19.47
C SER A 192 2.68 0.68 19.67
N SER A 193 2.55 -0.41 20.44
CA SER A 193 3.67 -1.32 20.69
C SER A 193 4.20 -1.95 19.43
N ASP A 194 3.31 -2.36 18.50
CA ASP A 194 3.70 -2.97 17.24
C ASP A 194 4.47 -1.99 16.34
N TYR A 195 4.04 -0.72 16.29
CA TYR A 195 4.77 0.33 15.60
C TYR A 195 6.20 0.49 16.16
N ILE A 196 6.35 0.57 17.48
CA ILE A 196 7.64 0.77 18.12
C ILE A 196 8.57 -0.42 17.86
N GLU A 197 8.10 -1.64 18.10
CA GLU A 197 8.90 -2.86 17.88
C GLU A 197 9.16 -3.14 16.39
N GLY A 198 8.18 -2.91 15.53
CA GLY A 198 8.33 -3.07 14.08
C GLY A 198 9.39 -2.13 13.51
N TRP A 199 9.40 -0.86 13.90
CA TRP A 199 10.43 0.09 13.52
C TRP A 199 11.81 -0.28 14.07
N LYS A 200 11.87 -0.80 15.31
CA LYS A 200 13.12 -1.30 15.89
C LYS A 200 13.70 -2.42 15.03
N ILE A 201 12.89 -3.44 14.72
CA ILE A 201 13.31 -4.56 13.85
C ILE A 201 13.79 -4.04 12.49
N ALA A 202 13.06 -3.13 11.87
CA ALA A 202 13.43 -2.57 10.56
C ALA A 202 14.76 -1.82 10.62
N LYS A 203 14.99 -0.99 11.61
CA LYS A 203 16.25 -0.25 11.81
C LYS A 203 17.45 -1.17 12.06
N GLU A 204 17.27 -2.18 12.89
CA GLU A 204 18.31 -3.18 13.18
C GLU A 204 18.64 -4.05 11.97
N ASN A 205 17.68 -4.23 11.06
CA ASN A 205 17.79 -5.08 9.88
C ASN A 205 17.69 -4.30 8.54
N LYS A 206 18.07 -3.03 8.52
CA LYS A 206 17.98 -2.15 7.35
C LYS A 206 18.74 -2.64 6.11
N LYS A 207 19.62 -3.63 6.24
CA LYS A 207 20.28 -4.30 5.10
C LYS A 207 19.35 -5.27 4.36
N TRP A 208 18.22 -5.65 4.97
CA TRP A 208 17.22 -6.56 4.41
C TRP A 208 15.84 -5.93 4.24
N ILE A 209 15.59 -4.77 4.87
CA ILE A 209 14.32 -4.06 4.87
C ILE A 209 14.59 -2.63 4.39
N ASP A 210 14.07 -2.28 3.23
CA ASP A 210 14.33 -0.99 2.59
C ASP A 210 13.28 0.05 3.01
N ALA A 211 12.03 -0.36 3.14
CA ALA A 211 10.93 0.47 3.58
C ALA A 211 9.98 -0.29 4.52
N VAL A 212 9.14 0.43 5.25
CA VAL A 212 8.11 -0.14 6.11
C VAL A 212 6.75 0.45 5.79
N ASP A 213 5.75 -0.42 5.82
CA ASP A 213 4.35 -0.10 5.56
C ASP A 213 3.70 0.38 6.86
N GLU A 214 3.30 1.65 6.91
CA GLU A 214 2.55 2.26 8.00
C GLU A 214 1.08 2.40 7.61
N HIS A 215 0.19 2.13 8.56
CA HIS A 215 -1.25 2.23 8.38
C HIS A 215 -1.89 3.10 9.46
N TYR A 216 -2.79 3.98 9.06
CA TYR A 216 -3.66 4.67 10.01
C TYR A 216 -4.94 5.22 9.36
N TYR A 217 -6.03 5.04 10.09
CA TYR A 217 -7.37 5.52 9.76
C TYR A 217 -7.84 6.40 10.91
N GLU A 218 -7.83 7.72 10.71
CA GLU A 218 -8.02 8.69 11.79
C GLU A 218 -9.11 9.70 11.43
N GLN A 219 -9.58 10.44 12.44
CA GLN A 219 -10.53 11.54 12.21
C GLN A 219 -9.85 12.70 11.49
N PRO A 220 -10.58 13.54 10.72
CA PRO A 220 -9.98 14.70 10.02
C PRO A 220 -9.13 15.60 10.92
N GLY A 221 -9.56 15.79 12.18
CA GLY A 221 -8.81 16.58 13.15
C GLY A 221 -7.44 16.01 13.49
N TRP A 222 -7.26 14.68 13.43
CA TRP A 222 -5.96 14.08 13.64
C TRP A 222 -4.97 14.50 12.55
N PHE A 223 -5.33 14.36 11.28
CA PHE A 223 -4.49 14.76 10.14
C PHE A 223 -4.13 16.25 10.20
N ILE A 224 -5.10 17.10 10.53
CA ILE A 224 -4.91 18.56 10.65
C ILE A 224 -3.93 18.91 11.78
N ASN A 225 -3.94 18.16 12.89
CA ASN A 225 -3.11 18.45 14.05
C ASN A 225 -1.78 17.70 14.07
N HIS A 226 -1.50 16.79 13.12
CA HIS A 226 -0.25 16.01 13.04
C HIS A 226 0.50 16.28 11.73
N GLN A 227 0.56 17.56 11.32
CA GLN A 227 1.24 17.94 10.07
C GLN A 227 2.76 17.80 10.11
N ASP A 228 3.33 17.71 11.30
CA ASP A 228 4.75 17.46 11.56
C ASP A 228 5.08 15.98 11.81
N TYR A 229 4.14 15.07 11.57
CA TYR A 229 4.25 13.65 11.89
C TYR A 229 5.56 13.02 11.37
N TYR A 230 5.93 13.29 10.12
CA TYR A 230 7.14 12.77 9.49
C TYR A 230 8.38 13.67 9.64
N ASP A 231 8.25 14.88 10.21
CA ASP A 231 9.35 15.84 10.30
C ASP A 231 10.52 15.34 11.14
N HIS A 232 10.24 14.51 12.13
CA HIS A 232 11.21 14.00 13.11
C HIS A 232 11.72 12.60 12.79
N TYR A 233 11.32 12.01 11.66
CA TYR A 233 11.80 10.69 11.26
C TYR A 233 13.30 10.73 10.90
N ASP A 234 13.99 9.65 11.26
CA ASP A 234 15.40 9.48 10.88
C ASP A 234 15.53 9.23 9.37
N ARG A 235 16.09 10.21 8.66
CA ARG A 235 16.31 10.16 7.20
C ARG A 235 17.26 9.05 6.74
N LYS A 236 18.00 8.42 7.67
CA LYS A 236 18.93 7.30 7.41
C LYS A 236 18.32 5.92 7.72
N ALA A 237 17.14 5.89 8.31
CA ALA A 237 16.37 4.68 8.55
C ALA A 237 15.76 4.15 7.23
N PRO A 238 15.17 2.95 7.23
CA PRO A 238 14.30 2.51 6.14
C PRO A 238 13.24 3.56 5.82
N LYS A 239 12.80 3.60 4.57
CA LYS A 239 11.79 4.56 4.12
C LYS A 239 10.41 4.20 4.63
N VAL A 240 9.47 5.13 4.49
CA VAL A 240 8.07 4.90 4.79
C VAL A 240 7.29 4.67 3.50
N TYR A 241 6.55 3.61 3.48
CA TYR A 241 5.40 3.41 2.64
C TYR A 241 4.14 3.62 3.50
N LEU A 242 3.36 4.67 3.25
CA LEU A 242 2.05 4.84 3.88
C LEU A 242 1.03 4.03 3.07
N GLY A 243 0.92 2.74 3.40
CA GLY A 243 0.23 1.76 2.57
C GLY A 243 -1.26 1.72 2.72
N GLU A 244 -1.78 2.13 3.87
CA GLU A 244 -3.21 2.31 4.05
C GLU A 244 -3.47 3.56 4.89
N TYR A 245 -4.25 4.48 4.35
CA TYR A 245 -4.77 5.60 5.11
C TYR A 245 -6.08 6.11 4.51
N ALA A 246 -6.92 6.63 5.36
CA ALA A 246 -8.08 7.44 5.00
C ALA A 246 -8.53 8.25 6.22
N ALA A 247 -9.12 9.41 5.99
CA ALA A 247 -9.81 10.12 7.06
C ALA A 247 -11.21 9.52 7.28
N ASN A 248 -11.53 9.24 8.55
CA ASN A 248 -12.83 8.75 8.99
C ASN A 248 -13.80 9.91 9.22
N GLY A 249 -15.09 9.62 9.35
CA GLY A 249 -16.12 10.62 9.65
C GLY A 249 -17.25 10.66 8.62
N ASN A 250 -18.30 11.40 8.93
CA ASN A 250 -19.53 11.39 8.14
C ASN A 250 -19.55 12.41 6.99
N ASN A 251 -18.65 13.41 7.02
CA ASN A 251 -18.58 14.45 5.98
C ASN A 251 -17.46 14.13 5.00
N GLU A 252 -17.79 13.79 3.77
CA GLU A 252 -16.83 13.45 2.71
C GLU A 252 -15.88 14.61 2.39
N LEU A 253 -16.37 15.85 2.40
CA LEU A 253 -15.53 17.02 2.10
C LEU A 253 -14.50 17.25 3.20
N ASP A 254 -14.89 17.16 4.47
CA ASP A 254 -13.96 17.33 5.60
C ASP A 254 -12.88 16.26 5.57
N ARG A 255 -13.24 15.01 5.24
CA ARG A 255 -12.27 13.92 5.05
C ARG A 255 -11.26 14.26 3.96
N ALA A 256 -11.74 14.58 2.76
CA ALA A 256 -10.91 14.89 1.62
C ALA A 256 -9.97 16.09 1.86
N LEU A 257 -10.46 17.15 2.51
CA LEU A 257 -9.64 18.30 2.86
C LEU A 257 -8.53 17.97 3.85
N ALA A 258 -8.86 17.16 4.88
CA ALA A 258 -7.86 16.71 5.85
C ALA A 258 -6.79 15.82 5.19
N GLU A 259 -7.21 14.89 4.32
CA GLU A 259 -6.31 14.04 3.51
C GLU A 259 -5.42 14.88 2.59
N GLY A 260 -5.97 15.92 1.96
CA GLY A 260 -5.20 16.83 1.10
C GLY A 260 -4.16 17.64 1.87
N ILE A 261 -4.48 18.14 3.06
CA ILE A 261 -3.51 18.79 3.96
C ILE A 261 -2.40 17.82 4.33
N HIS A 262 -2.76 16.58 4.66
CA HIS A 262 -1.80 15.53 4.98
C HIS A 262 -0.87 15.23 3.80
N LEU A 263 -1.41 15.08 2.59
CA LEU A 263 -0.61 14.84 1.38
C LEU A 263 0.37 15.98 1.07
N CYS A 264 0.03 17.23 1.35
CA CYS A 264 0.98 18.35 1.26
C CYS A 264 2.20 18.14 2.17
N ASN A 265 1.97 17.61 3.39
CA ASN A 265 3.04 17.34 4.34
C ASN A 265 3.83 16.06 4.00
N VAL A 266 3.19 15.08 3.40
CA VAL A 266 3.85 13.90 2.84
C VAL A 266 4.80 14.31 1.71
N GLU A 267 4.37 15.14 0.77
CA GLU A 267 5.25 15.65 -0.31
C GLU A 267 6.44 16.45 0.25
N ARG A 268 6.23 17.22 1.32
CA ARG A 268 7.31 17.93 2.02
C ARG A 268 8.34 17.00 2.65
N ASN A 269 7.92 15.80 3.03
CA ASN A 269 8.74 14.74 3.62
C ASN A 269 9.04 13.61 2.63
N GLY A 270 9.11 13.89 1.33
CA GLY A 270 9.38 12.90 0.28
C GLY A 270 10.75 12.23 0.37
N ASP A 271 11.65 12.73 1.21
CA ASP A 271 12.91 12.10 1.58
C ASP A 271 12.76 10.99 2.64
N VAL A 272 11.60 10.90 3.28
CA VAL A 272 11.20 9.85 4.25
C VAL A 272 10.08 8.99 3.68
N VAL A 273 9.01 9.61 3.18
CA VAL A 273 7.82 8.90 2.67
C VAL A 273 7.97 8.78 1.15
N GLU A 274 8.29 7.57 0.70
CA GLU A 274 8.49 7.30 -0.73
C GLU A 274 7.20 7.02 -1.47
N MET A 275 6.23 6.39 -0.78
CA MET A 275 4.98 5.94 -1.38
C MET A 275 3.81 6.17 -0.44
N THR A 276 2.65 6.45 -1.02
CA THR A 276 1.37 6.48 -0.31
C THR A 276 0.28 5.81 -1.12
N SER A 277 -0.64 5.12 -0.46
CA SER A 277 -1.83 4.59 -1.10
C SER A 277 -3.06 4.70 -0.21
N TYR A 278 -4.11 5.34 -0.74
CA TYR A 278 -5.42 5.38 -0.12
C TYR A 278 -6.05 3.98 -0.11
N ALA A 279 -6.70 3.62 0.97
CA ALA A 279 -7.40 2.35 1.09
C ALA A 279 -8.72 2.49 1.89
N PRO A 280 -9.74 1.65 1.54
CA PRO A 280 -9.89 0.85 0.32
C PRO A 280 -10.28 1.66 -0.92
N LEU A 281 -10.02 1.11 -2.12
CA LEU A 281 -10.36 1.78 -3.38
C LEU A 281 -11.81 1.59 -3.81
N LEU A 282 -12.28 0.35 -3.85
CA LEU A 282 -13.53 -0.04 -4.48
C LEU A 282 -14.52 -0.60 -3.46
N CYS A 283 -15.74 -0.09 -3.52
CA CYS A 283 -16.86 -0.53 -2.70
C CYS A 283 -18.05 -0.90 -3.57
N LYS A 284 -18.49 -2.14 -3.50
CA LYS A 284 -19.75 -2.56 -4.11
C LYS A 284 -20.91 -2.25 -3.17
N ASP A 285 -21.81 -1.38 -3.60
CA ASP A 285 -22.98 -0.97 -2.80
C ASP A 285 -23.78 -2.19 -2.30
N GLY A 286 -24.05 -2.21 -1.00
CA GLY A 286 -24.78 -3.28 -0.33
C GLY A 286 -23.97 -4.57 -0.06
N TYR A 287 -22.69 -4.61 -0.42
CA TYR A 287 -21.83 -5.79 -0.27
C TYR A 287 -20.44 -5.45 0.26
N HIS A 288 -20.38 -4.64 1.31
CA HIS A 288 -19.14 -4.22 1.93
C HIS A 288 -19.26 -4.22 3.46
N ASN A 289 -18.14 -4.45 4.14
CA ASN A 289 -18.02 -4.45 5.60
C ASN A 289 -17.08 -3.35 6.11
N TRP A 290 -16.72 -2.38 5.27
CA TRP A 290 -15.78 -1.31 5.59
C TRP A 290 -16.29 0.04 5.10
N ASN A 291 -15.91 1.09 5.79
CA ASN A 291 -16.12 2.49 5.44
C ASN A 291 -15.03 3.34 6.14
N PRO A 292 -14.43 4.34 5.49
CA PRO A 292 -14.75 4.85 4.16
C PRO A 292 -14.12 4.06 3.02
N ASP A 293 -14.71 4.20 1.82
CA ASP A 293 -14.15 3.72 0.57
C ASP A 293 -14.08 4.88 -0.44
N MET A 294 -13.25 4.75 -1.48
CA MET A 294 -13.01 5.87 -2.40
C MET A 294 -13.97 5.90 -3.59
N ILE A 295 -14.33 4.75 -4.14
CA ILE A 295 -15.15 4.59 -5.34
C ILE A 295 -16.27 3.59 -5.06
N TYR A 296 -17.51 4.04 -5.13
CA TYR A 296 -18.70 3.20 -4.95
C TYR A 296 -19.31 2.81 -6.29
N PHE A 297 -19.74 1.58 -6.43
CA PHE A 297 -20.39 1.08 -7.65
C PHE A 297 -21.45 0.03 -7.32
N ASP A 298 -22.39 -0.19 -8.23
CA ASP A 298 -23.39 -1.26 -8.14
C ASP A 298 -23.23 -2.29 -9.26
N ASN A 299 -24.19 -3.19 -9.40
CA ASN A 299 -24.20 -4.19 -10.47
C ASN A 299 -24.57 -3.63 -11.85
N SER A 300 -25.06 -2.39 -11.89
CA SER A 300 -25.34 -1.66 -13.12
C SER A 300 -24.09 -0.86 -13.58
N GLU A 301 -24.30 0.19 -14.33
CA GLU A 301 -23.24 1.12 -14.74
C GLU A 301 -23.06 2.30 -13.78
N LYS A 302 -23.80 2.34 -12.67
CA LYS A 302 -23.72 3.44 -11.72
C LYS A 302 -22.42 3.40 -10.93
N ILE A 303 -21.72 4.53 -10.94
CA ILE A 303 -20.49 4.76 -10.17
C ILE A 303 -20.64 6.08 -9.44
N ARG A 304 -20.22 6.12 -8.16
CA ARG A 304 -20.13 7.32 -7.35
C ARG A 304 -18.67 7.53 -6.90
N LEU A 305 -18.11 8.64 -7.29
CA LEU A 305 -16.78 9.07 -6.90
C LEU A 305 -16.88 9.98 -5.68
N THR A 306 -16.14 9.67 -4.63
CA THR A 306 -16.13 10.48 -3.40
C THR A 306 -15.27 11.74 -3.55
N GLU A 307 -15.35 12.66 -2.60
CA GLU A 307 -14.46 13.82 -2.56
C GLU A 307 -12.98 13.39 -2.35
N SER A 308 -12.74 12.29 -1.61
CA SER A 308 -11.41 11.71 -1.47
C SER A 308 -10.84 11.23 -2.81
N TYR A 309 -11.66 10.66 -3.70
CA TYR A 309 -11.22 10.33 -5.07
C TYR A 309 -10.73 11.57 -5.82
N LYS A 310 -11.48 12.66 -5.77
CA LYS A 310 -11.10 13.91 -6.44
C LYS A 310 -9.80 14.48 -5.88
N MET A 311 -9.62 14.41 -4.56
CA MET A 311 -8.39 14.84 -3.89
C MET A 311 -7.19 13.99 -4.33
N GLN A 312 -7.30 12.65 -4.28
CA GLN A 312 -6.25 11.74 -4.72
C GLN A 312 -5.90 11.95 -6.21
N LYS A 313 -6.91 12.13 -7.07
CA LYS A 313 -6.73 12.43 -8.49
C LYS A 313 -5.95 13.73 -8.72
N MET A 314 -6.27 14.77 -7.96
CA MET A 314 -5.55 16.04 -8.03
C MET A 314 -4.06 15.87 -7.71
N PHE A 315 -3.72 15.17 -6.64
CA PHE A 315 -2.33 14.91 -6.27
C PHE A 315 -1.63 13.98 -7.26
N GLY A 316 -2.26 12.90 -7.68
CA GLY A 316 -1.69 11.92 -8.63
C GLY A 316 -1.41 12.53 -10.00
N GLN A 317 -2.31 13.38 -10.51
CA GLN A 317 -2.14 14.06 -11.81
C GLN A 317 -1.15 15.23 -11.77
N HIS A 318 -0.86 15.75 -10.58
CA HIS A 318 0.03 16.90 -10.37
C HIS A 318 1.21 16.54 -9.47
N SER A 319 1.74 15.33 -9.61
CA SER A 319 2.92 14.86 -8.88
C SER A 319 4.22 15.41 -9.50
N GLY A 320 5.28 15.44 -8.70
CA GLY A 320 6.64 15.80 -9.10
C GLY A 320 7.66 14.86 -8.47
N ASP A 321 8.91 15.04 -8.83
CA ASP A 321 10.06 14.27 -8.31
C ASP A 321 10.97 15.11 -7.41
N THR A 322 10.66 16.39 -7.27
CA THR A 322 11.44 17.33 -6.45
C THR A 322 10.48 18.24 -5.69
N TYR A 323 10.58 18.25 -4.36
CA TYR A 323 9.88 19.22 -3.53
C TYR A 323 10.61 20.55 -3.50
N ILE A 324 9.88 21.64 -3.69
CA ILE A 324 10.40 23.00 -3.57
C ILE A 324 9.98 23.57 -2.23
N VAL A 325 10.96 23.94 -1.40
CA VAL A 325 10.71 24.52 -0.09
C VAL A 325 9.86 25.78 -0.24
N SER A 326 8.73 25.78 0.43
CA SER A 326 7.78 26.88 0.41
C SER A 326 7.24 27.16 1.80
N SER A 327 6.77 28.36 2.02
CA SER A 327 6.16 28.78 3.29
C SER A 327 4.84 29.50 3.05
N LEU A 328 3.89 29.30 3.95
CA LEU A 328 2.61 29.99 3.96
C LEU A 328 2.59 31.02 5.08
N ASN A 329 2.37 32.28 4.73
CA ASN A 329 2.26 33.35 5.71
C ASN A 329 0.79 33.57 6.10
N LEU A 330 0.38 32.87 7.17
CA LEU A 330 -0.94 33.00 7.80
C LEU A 330 -0.79 33.02 9.33
N PRO A 331 -1.73 33.63 10.06
CA PRO A 331 -1.78 33.49 11.53
C PRO A 331 -1.79 32.02 11.93
N ALA A 332 -1.02 31.65 12.96
CA ALA A 332 -0.84 30.27 13.41
C ALA A 332 -2.17 29.51 13.61
N ALA A 333 -3.18 30.16 14.17
CA ALA A 333 -4.50 29.58 14.40
C ALA A 333 -5.22 29.15 13.11
N LEU A 334 -4.87 29.75 11.97
CA LEU A 334 -5.48 29.46 10.66
C LEU A 334 -4.58 28.54 9.81
N LYS A 335 -3.28 28.65 9.99
CA LYS A 335 -2.27 27.99 9.16
C LYS A 335 -2.46 26.47 9.09
N LYS A 336 -2.86 25.83 10.20
CA LYS A 336 -3.07 24.38 10.25
C LYS A 336 -4.22 23.88 9.37
N TYR A 337 -5.16 24.77 8.98
CA TYR A 337 -6.30 24.43 8.12
C TYR A 337 -6.01 24.71 6.62
N VAL A 338 -4.78 25.07 6.29
CA VAL A 338 -4.40 25.34 4.90
C VAL A 338 -3.11 24.57 4.57
N GLY A 339 -3.25 23.54 3.76
CA GLY A 339 -2.12 22.79 3.25
C GLY A 339 -1.54 23.45 2.00
N THR A 340 -0.22 23.49 1.89
CA THR A 340 0.46 23.94 0.66
C THR A 340 1.61 22.99 0.32
N SER A 341 1.78 22.73 -0.98
CA SER A 341 2.92 21.98 -1.50
C SER A 341 3.32 22.51 -2.86
N VAL A 342 4.62 22.60 -3.08
CA VAL A 342 5.21 22.96 -4.38
C VAL A 342 6.12 21.83 -4.81
N VAL A 343 5.81 21.23 -5.95
CA VAL A 343 6.61 20.14 -6.52
C VAL A 343 6.97 20.43 -7.97
N LYS A 344 8.15 19.96 -8.38
CA LYS A 344 8.67 20.15 -9.73
C LYS A 344 8.85 18.79 -10.41
N VAL A 345 8.59 18.75 -11.70
CA VAL A 345 8.92 17.64 -12.59
C VAL A 345 10.26 17.98 -13.24
N SER A 346 11.34 17.36 -12.78
CA SER A 346 12.72 17.69 -13.20
C SER A 346 12.90 17.55 -14.71
N LYS A 347 12.32 16.52 -15.31
CA LYS A 347 12.41 16.24 -16.76
C LYS A 347 11.83 17.38 -17.64
N THR A 348 10.76 18.02 -17.19
CA THR A 348 10.05 19.05 -17.98
C THR A 348 10.22 20.45 -17.45
N GLY A 349 10.73 20.61 -16.23
CA GLY A 349 10.78 21.88 -15.52
C GLY A 349 9.43 22.37 -14.99
N LYS A 350 8.34 21.63 -15.26
CA LYS A 350 7.00 22.01 -14.83
C LYS A 350 6.89 21.98 -13.31
N THR A 351 6.28 23.03 -12.74
CA THR A 351 6.07 23.18 -11.31
C THR A 351 4.57 23.21 -11.02
N TRP A 352 4.19 22.54 -9.93
CA TRP A 352 2.82 22.49 -9.45
C TRP A 352 2.75 23.11 -8.06
N LEU A 353 1.95 24.16 -7.90
CA LEU A 353 1.54 24.68 -6.60
C LEU A 353 0.19 24.07 -6.26
N LYS A 354 0.10 23.38 -5.13
CA LYS A 354 -1.13 22.85 -4.55
C LYS A 354 -1.51 23.63 -3.30
N VAL A 355 -2.76 23.97 -3.19
CA VAL A 355 -3.32 24.64 -2.01
C VAL A 355 -4.60 23.94 -1.61
N VAL A 356 -4.68 23.49 -0.37
CA VAL A 356 -5.86 22.85 0.23
C VAL A 356 -6.38 23.78 1.34
N ASN A 357 -7.56 24.33 1.16
CA ASN A 357 -8.18 25.26 2.12
C ASN A 357 -9.34 24.60 2.85
N ALA A 358 -9.16 24.20 4.10
CA ALA A 358 -10.20 23.66 4.96
C ALA A 358 -10.89 24.72 5.85
N LEU A 359 -10.59 26.00 5.65
CA LEU A 359 -11.31 27.07 6.34
C LEU A 359 -12.68 27.33 5.69
N PRO A 360 -13.72 27.64 6.45
CA PRO A 360 -15.05 27.95 5.91
C PRO A 360 -15.12 29.38 5.30
N ARG A 361 -14.07 29.78 4.62
CA ARG A 361 -13.96 31.09 3.98
C ARG A 361 -12.98 31.08 2.81
N THR A 362 -13.17 31.97 1.87
CA THR A 362 -12.23 32.20 0.76
C THR A 362 -10.94 32.84 1.28
N LEU A 363 -9.81 32.35 0.79
CA LEU A 363 -8.49 32.96 0.96
C LEU A 363 -8.04 33.58 -0.37
N LYS A 364 -7.47 34.75 -0.31
CA LYS A 364 -6.69 35.32 -1.42
C LYS A 364 -5.22 35.10 -1.11
N LEU A 365 -4.55 34.36 -1.98
CA LEU A 365 -3.13 34.08 -1.86
C LEU A 365 -2.38 34.91 -2.91
N GLN A 366 -1.20 35.39 -2.53
CA GLN A 366 -0.25 36.01 -3.42
C GLN A 366 1.01 35.14 -3.40
N GLU A 367 1.49 34.78 -4.57
CA GLU A 367 2.74 34.06 -4.73
C GLU A 367 3.89 35.05 -4.78
N GLU A 368 4.93 34.84 -3.97
CA GLU A 368 6.17 35.59 -3.99
C GLU A 368 7.31 34.59 -4.23
N ALA A 369 7.96 34.72 -5.38
CA ALA A 369 9.19 33.99 -5.66
C ALA A 369 10.36 34.69 -4.95
N GLN A 370 11.13 33.93 -4.18
CA GLN A 370 12.38 34.38 -3.56
C GLN A 370 13.59 33.97 -4.39
#